data_d387ba7915091670b71c889233567e3e
#
_entry.id   d387ba7915091670b71c889233567e3e
#
_cell.length_a   1.000
_cell.length_b   1.000
_cell.length_c   1.000
_cell.angle_alpha   90.00
_cell.angle_beta   90.00
_cell.angle_gamma   90.00
#
_symmetry.space_group_name_H-M   'P 1'
#
loop_
_entity.id
_entity.type
_entity.pdbx_description
1 polymer ?
#
loop_
_entity_poly.entity_id
_entity_poly.type
_entity_poly.pdbx_seq_one_letter_code
_entity_poly.pdbx_strand_id
1 'polypeptide(L)'
;MKNNWWKESVVYQIYPQSFMDSNGDGIGDFNGIIQKLDYLQNLGVDVLWICPMYASPLVDNGYDISDYYKVNPIFGTNEDMEHLIEEAQKRKIKIILDLVVNHCSDQHEWFQKAMKDPNCEEASY
;
A
#
# COMPACT_ATOMS: atom_id res chain seq x y z
N MET A 1 -3.74 21.61 23.64
CA MET A 1 -4.62 20.47 23.36
C MET A 1 -3.97 19.60 22.31
N LYS A 2 -3.79 18.29 22.57
CA LYS A 2 -3.34 17.36 21.51
C LYS A 2 -4.46 17.30 20.46
N ASN A 3 -4.19 17.79 19.29
CA ASN A 3 -5.16 17.77 18.19
C ASN A 3 -5.37 16.31 17.75
N ASN A 4 -6.47 15.69 18.19
CA ASN A 4 -6.84 14.32 17.88
C ASN A 4 -7.52 14.28 16.48
N TRP A 5 -6.85 14.84 15.47
CA TRP A 5 -7.36 15.02 14.12
C TRP A 5 -8.03 13.75 13.54
N TRP A 6 -7.51 12.57 13.88
CA TRP A 6 -8.05 11.29 13.39
C TRP A 6 -9.47 10.97 13.89
N LYS A 7 -9.92 11.57 15.01
CA LYS A 7 -11.26 11.33 15.56
C LYS A 7 -12.38 12.02 14.77
N GLU A 8 -12.02 13.04 14.01
CA GLU A 8 -12.96 13.86 13.22
C GLU A 8 -12.78 13.62 11.72
N SER A 9 -11.79 12.81 11.32
CA SER A 9 -11.45 12.56 9.93
C SER A 9 -12.34 11.49 9.31
N VAL A 10 -12.71 11.71 8.05
CA VAL A 10 -13.34 10.72 7.19
C VAL A 10 -12.23 9.91 6.53
N VAL A 11 -12.15 8.62 6.84
CA VAL A 11 -11.18 7.69 6.27
C VAL A 11 -11.85 6.88 5.17
N TYR A 12 -11.27 6.87 3.98
CA TYR A 12 -11.73 6.08 2.84
C TYR A 12 -10.72 4.99 2.53
N GLN A 13 -11.14 3.73 2.62
CA GLN A 13 -10.27 2.58 2.32
C GLN A 13 -10.24 2.33 0.83
N ILE A 14 -9.03 2.17 0.27
CA ILE A 14 -8.81 1.80 -1.12
C ILE A 14 -8.13 0.43 -1.18
N TYR A 15 -8.73 -0.46 -1.96
CA TYR A 15 -8.10 -1.68 -2.43
C TYR A 15 -7.52 -1.40 -3.84
N PRO A 16 -6.19 -1.23 -3.99
CA PRO A 16 -5.61 -0.73 -5.25
C PRO A 16 -6.04 -1.53 -6.46
N GLN A 17 -6.03 -2.86 -6.36
CA GLN A 17 -6.30 -3.78 -7.46
C GLN A 17 -7.66 -3.55 -8.14
N SER A 18 -8.66 -3.08 -7.40
CA SER A 18 -10.05 -2.98 -7.89
C SER A 18 -10.59 -1.55 -7.96
N PHE A 19 -9.81 -0.53 -7.59
CA PHE A 19 -10.33 0.83 -7.47
C PHE A 19 -10.44 1.56 -8.80
N MET A 20 -9.33 1.70 -9.53
CA MET A 20 -9.31 2.38 -10.83
C MET A 20 -8.10 1.93 -11.63
N ASP A 21 -8.36 1.34 -12.78
CA ASP A 21 -7.40 0.97 -13.79
C ASP A 21 -7.13 2.15 -14.71
N SER A 22 -5.90 2.65 -14.77
CA SER A 22 -5.51 3.80 -15.59
C SER A 22 -4.99 3.42 -16.97
N ASN A 23 -4.54 2.18 -17.15
CA ASN A 23 -3.84 1.72 -18.35
C ASN A 23 -4.63 0.70 -19.18
N GLY A 24 -5.75 0.17 -18.66
CA GLY A 24 -6.64 -0.75 -19.38
C GLY A 24 -6.21 -2.22 -19.32
N ASP A 25 -5.38 -2.61 -18.34
CA ASP A 25 -4.93 -3.99 -18.16
C ASP A 25 -5.87 -4.85 -17.29
N GLY A 26 -6.91 -4.24 -16.74
CA GLY A 26 -7.89 -4.89 -15.85
C GLY A 26 -7.54 -4.85 -14.37
N ILE A 27 -6.43 -4.20 -14.01
CA ILE A 27 -5.93 -4.07 -12.64
C ILE A 27 -5.85 -2.60 -12.27
N GLY A 28 -6.40 -2.23 -11.12
CA GLY A 28 -6.26 -0.87 -10.59
C GLY A 28 -4.82 -0.54 -10.21
N ASP A 29 -4.46 0.73 -10.29
CA ASP A 29 -3.09 1.21 -10.11
C ASP A 29 -3.03 2.58 -9.42
N PHE A 30 -1.81 3.02 -9.05
CA PHE A 30 -1.60 4.30 -8.37
C PHE A 30 -2.03 5.49 -9.23
N ASN A 31 -1.77 5.45 -10.53
CA ASN A 31 -2.19 6.51 -11.45
C ASN A 31 -3.72 6.59 -11.54
N GLY A 32 -4.40 5.46 -11.45
CA GLY A 32 -5.86 5.42 -11.34
C GLY A 32 -6.37 6.07 -10.06
N ILE A 33 -5.70 5.84 -8.92
CA ILE A 33 -6.02 6.53 -7.66
C ILE A 33 -5.82 8.04 -7.82
N ILE A 34 -4.70 8.47 -8.41
CA ILE A 34 -4.41 9.90 -8.67
C ILE A 34 -5.54 10.54 -9.49
N GLN A 35 -5.99 9.89 -10.56
CA GLN A 35 -7.10 10.38 -11.39
C GLN A 35 -8.41 10.58 -10.59
N LYS A 36 -8.59 9.89 -9.48
CA LYS A 36 -9.80 9.95 -8.64
C LYS A 36 -9.66 10.84 -7.41
N LEU A 37 -8.51 11.47 -7.18
CA LEU A 37 -8.30 12.30 -5.99
C LEU A 37 -9.28 13.49 -5.90
N ASP A 38 -9.62 14.14 -7.01
CA ASP A 38 -10.60 15.22 -7.01
C ASP A 38 -12.01 14.74 -6.65
N TYR A 39 -12.38 13.56 -7.11
CA TYR A 39 -13.62 12.90 -6.71
C TYR A 39 -13.64 12.63 -5.20
N LEU A 40 -12.56 12.06 -4.66
CA LEU A 40 -12.42 11.75 -3.23
C LEU A 40 -12.43 13.01 -2.37
N GLN A 41 -11.77 14.08 -2.81
CA GLN A 41 -11.80 15.40 -2.16
C GLN A 41 -13.23 15.96 -2.12
N ASN A 42 -13.95 15.93 -3.24
CA ASN A 42 -15.32 16.41 -3.33
C ASN A 42 -16.30 15.57 -2.48
N LEU A 43 -15.99 14.29 -2.26
CA LEU A 43 -16.73 13.40 -1.37
C LEU A 43 -16.52 13.75 0.12
N GLY A 44 -15.49 14.56 0.43
CA GLY A 44 -15.17 14.94 1.80
C GLY A 44 -14.22 13.99 2.51
N VAL A 45 -13.40 13.26 1.77
CA VAL A 45 -12.40 12.35 2.33
C VAL A 45 -11.20 13.13 2.87
N ASP A 46 -10.79 12.86 4.11
CA ASP A 46 -9.62 13.46 4.76
C ASP A 46 -8.39 12.55 4.71
N VAL A 47 -8.62 11.25 4.70
CA VAL A 47 -7.56 10.23 4.76
C VAL A 47 -7.86 9.08 3.81
N LEU A 48 -6.88 8.71 3.00
CA LEU A 48 -6.91 7.46 2.23
C LEU A 48 -6.16 6.38 3.01
N TRP A 49 -6.84 5.29 3.27
CA TRP A 49 -6.23 4.05 3.75
C TRP A 49 -6.03 3.12 2.55
N ILE A 50 -4.78 2.94 2.14
CA ILE A 50 -4.42 2.07 1.02
C ILE A 50 -4.07 0.69 1.58
N CYS A 51 -4.82 -0.35 1.15
CA CYS A 51 -4.54 -1.75 1.47
C CYS A 51 -3.15 -2.15 0.96
N PRO A 52 -2.57 -3.26 1.46
CA PRO A 52 -1.18 -3.61 1.16
C PRO A 52 -0.87 -3.58 -0.33
N MET A 53 0.09 -2.74 -0.69
CA MET A 53 0.50 -2.49 -2.08
C MET A 53 1.99 -2.84 -2.31
N TYR A 54 2.64 -3.45 -1.29
CA TYR A 54 4.04 -3.85 -1.35
C TYR A 54 4.24 -5.04 -2.29
N ALA A 55 5.50 -5.28 -2.69
CA ALA A 55 5.86 -6.45 -3.47
C ALA A 55 5.37 -7.72 -2.77
N SER A 56 4.60 -8.53 -3.49
CA SER A 56 3.88 -9.70 -2.98
C SER A 56 3.54 -10.63 -4.13
N PRO A 57 3.58 -11.95 -3.94
CA PRO A 57 3.03 -12.92 -4.89
C PRO A 57 1.49 -12.92 -4.93
N LEU A 58 0.81 -12.12 -4.08
CA LEU A 58 -0.65 -11.95 -4.03
C LEU A 58 -1.43 -13.23 -3.72
N VAL A 59 -0.84 -14.16 -2.99
CA VAL A 59 -1.53 -15.38 -2.54
C VAL A 59 -2.56 -15.04 -1.47
N ASP A 60 -2.28 -14.02 -0.67
CA ASP A 60 -3.17 -13.48 0.38
C ASP A 60 -3.49 -12.00 0.13
N ASN A 61 -3.85 -11.64 -1.10
CA ASN A 61 -4.30 -10.30 -1.49
C ASN A 61 -3.32 -9.16 -1.10
N GLY A 62 -2.02 -9.46 -1.06
CA GLY A 62 -0.98 -8.49 -0.72
C GLY A 62 -0.55 -8.49 0.74
N TYR A 63 -1.23 -9.25 1.61
CA TYR A 63 -0.82 -9.43 3.01
C TYR A 63 0.36 -10.40 3.17
N ASP A 64 0.74 -11.11 2.11
CA ASP A 64 1.92 -11.96 1.97
C ASP A 64 3.07 -11.16 1.35
N ILE A 65 3.71 -10.29 2.14
CA ILE A 65 4.70 -9.34 1.66
C ILE A 65 6.05 -10.02 1.43
N SER A 66 6.59 -9.88 0.22
CA SER A 66 7.92 -10.40 -0.16
C SER A 66 9.03 -9.35 -0.07
N ASP A 67 8.71 -8.06 -0.14
CA ASP A 67 9.64 -6.94 0.05
C ASP A 67 8.87 -5.72 0.59
N TYR A 68 9.21 -5.28 1.81
CA TYR A 68 8.55 -4.15 2.47
C TYR A 68 8.99 -2.78 1.95
N TYR A 69 10.06 -2.71 1.16
CA TYR A 69 10.64 -1.47 0.64
C TYR A 69 10.24 -1.17 -0.80
N LYS A 70 9.53 -2.08 -1.44
CA LYS A 70 9.09 -1.95 -2.82
C LYS A 70 7.59 -2.07 -2.95
N VAL A 71 7.01 -1.25 -3.80
CA VAL A 71 5.63 -1.44 -4.23
C VAL A 71 5.53 -2.64 -5.18
N ASN A 72 4.35 -3.24 -5.24
CA ASN A 72 4.10 -4.29 -6.22
C ASN A 72 4.05 -3.66 -7.62
N PRO A 73 4.87 -4.14 -8.58
CA PRO A 73 4.96 -3.55 -9.91
C PRO A 73 3.64 -3.59 -10.71
N ILE A 74 2.68 -4.43 -10.31
CA ILE A 74 1.35 -4.42 -10.94
C ILE A 74 0.55 -3.13 -10.64
N PHE A 75 0.87 -2.41 -9.56
CA PHE A 75 0.21 -1.16 -9.18
C PHE A 75 0.98 0.08 -9.62
N GLY A 76 2.23 -0.07 -10.04
CA GLY A 76 3.13 1.00 -10.42
C GLY A 76 4.52 0.88 -9.81
N THR A 77 5.21 2.01 -9.72
CA THR A 77 6.57 2.12 -9.18
C THR A 77 6.58 2.83 -7.83
N ASN A 78 7.74 2.86 -7.15
CA ASN A 78 7.89 3.66 -5.94
C ASN A 78 7.69 5.16 -6.26
N GLU A 79 8.15 5.62 -7.43
CA GLU A 79 7.96 6.99 -7.90
C GLU A 79 6.49 7.31 -8.12
N ASP A 80 5.68 6.38 -8.64
CA ASP A 80 4.23 6.55 -8.77
C ASP A 80 3.56 6.69 -7.40
N MET A 81 4.03 5.94 -6.40
CA MET A 81 3.53 6.06 -5.02
C MET A 81 3.93 7.39 -4.38
N GLU A 82 5.15 7.86 -4.60
CA GLU A 82 5.59 9.20 -4.16
C GLU A 82 4.73 10.29 -4.80
N HIS A 83 4.46 10.18 -6.11
CA HIS A 83 3.60 11.09 -6.83
C HIS A 83 2.15 11.08 -6.28
N LEU A 84 1.61 9.91 -5.95
CA LEU A 84 0.30 9.80 -5.31
C LEU A 84 0.27 10.54 -3.96
N ILE A 85 1.32 10.41 -3.15
CA ILE A 85 1.44 11.11 -1.86
C ILE A 85 1.44 12.63 -2.07
N GLU A 86 2.24 13.11 -3.02
CA GLU A 86 2.32 14.55 -3.36
C GLU A 86 0.96 15.11 -3.83
N GLU A 87 0.30 14.41 -4.73
CA GLU A 87 -1.01 14.83 -5.27
C GLU A 87 -2.11 14.81 -4.20
N ALA A 88 -2.08 13.84 -3.28
CA ALA A 88 -2.98 13.79 -2.14
C ALA A 88 -2.73 14.97 -1.18
N GLN A 89 -1.45 15.29 -0.89
CA GLN A 89 -1.09 16.44 -0.05
C GLN A 89 -1.57 17.78 -0.60
N LYS A 90 -1.48 18.00 -1.91
CA LYS A 90 -2.02 19.21 -2.57
C LYS A 90 -3.51 19.40 -2.29
N ARG A 91 -4.23 18.31 -2.10
CA ARG A 91 -5.68 18.27 -1.81
C ARG A 91 -5.99 18.18 -0.31
N LYS A 92 -4.97 18.27 0.56
CA LYS A 92 -5.07 18.10 2.01
C LYS A 92 -5.56 16.73 2.45
N ILE A 93 -5.42 15.72 1.61
CA ILE A 93 -5.72 14.33 1.90
C ILE A 93 -4.45 13.67 2.45
N LYS A 94 -4.57 13.01 3.61
CA LYS A 94 -3.49 12.21 4.19
C LYS A 94 -3.54 10.78 3.66
N ILE A 95 -2.39 10.12 3.61
CA ILE A 95 -2.30 8.71 3.26
C ILE A 95 -1.86 7.92 4.48
N ILE A 96 -2.52 6.81 4.74
CA ILE A 96 -2.09 5.78 5.67
C ILE A 96 -1.99 4.44 4.91
N LEU A 97 -1.01 3.64 5.30
CA LEU A 97 -0.72 2.36 4.69
C LEU A 97 -0.85 1.26 5.73
N ASP A 98 -1.21 0.06 5.29
CA ASP A 98 -1.17 -1.10 6.15
C ASP A 98 0.27 -1.41 6.59
N LEU A 99 0.44 -1.70 7.87
CA LEU A 99 1.69 -2.17 8.45
C LEU A 99 1.56 -3.66 8.80
N VAL A 100 1.95 -4.52 7.88
CA VAL A 100 1.84 -5.97 8.02
C VAL A 100 3.09 -6.52 8.70
N VAL A 101 3.09 -6.54 10.03
CA VAL A 101 4.26 -6.94 10.87
C VAL A 101 4.08 -8.26 11.60
N ASN A 102 2.98 -8.98 11.35
CA ASN A 102 2.72 -10.27 12.01
C ASN A 102 3.40 -11.45 11.30
N HIS A 103 3.59 -11.35 10.00
CA HIS A 103 4.17 -12.38 9.13
C HIS A 103 4.72 -11.77 7.86
N CYS A 104 5.43 -12.55 7.08
CA CYS A 104 5.83 -12.20 5.72
C CYS A 104 5.48 -13.35 4.75
N SER A 105 5.67 -13.10 3.44
CA SER A 105 5.56 -14.15 2.42
C SER A 105 6.65 -15.21 2.58
N ASP A 106 6.34 -16.43 2.17
CA ASP A 106 7.34 -17.47 1.97
C ASP A 106 8.36 -17.13 0.86
N GLN A 107 8.04 -16.14 0.03
CA GLN A 107 8.94 -15.58 -0.98
C GLN A 107 9.85 -14.47 -0.43
N HIS A 108 9.65 -14.02 0.82
CA HIS A 108 10.52 -13.02 1.44
C HIS A 108 11.92 -13.61 1.67
N GLU A 109 12.95 -12.77 1.46
CA GLU A 109 14.34 -13.24 1.60
C GLU A 109 14.65 -13.81 2.99
N TRP A 110 14.04 -13.30 4.07
CA TRP A 110 14.21 -13.83 5.42
C TRP A 110 13.73 -15.27 5.52
N PHE A 111 12.53 -15.55 5.01
CA PHE A 111 12.00 -16.90 5.00
C PHE A 111 12.85 -17.84 4.14
N GLN A 112 13.27 -17.37 2.96
CA GLN A 112 14.11 -18.16 2.06
C GLN A 112 15.49 -18.48 2.64
N LYS A 113 16.08 -17.57 3.41
CA LYS A 113 17.35 -17.81 4.12
C LYS A 113 17.15 -18.79 5.26
N ALA A 114 16.12 -18.61 6.10
CA ALA A 114 15.81 -19.51 7.21
C ALA A 114 15.56 -20.95 6.75
N MET A 115 14.91 -21.13 5.61
CA MET A 115 14.69 -22.46 5.01
C MET A 115 15.97 -23.14 4.53
N LYS A 116 16.97 -22.36 4.09
CA LYS A 116 18.25 -22.89 3.61
C LYS A 116 19.21 -23.19 4.73
N ASP A 117 19.23 -22.37 5.78
CA ASP A 117 20.09 -22.52 6.95
C ASP A 117 19.30 -22.23 8.24
N PRO A 118 18.88 -23.27 8.95
CA PRO A 118 18.15 -23.12 10.22
C PRO A 118 18.97 -22.50 11.36
N ASN A 119 20.27 -22.25 11.16
CA ASN A 119 21.14 -21.58 12.12
C ASN A 119 21.43 -20.13 11.76
N CYS A 120 20.86 -19.59 10.67
CA CYS A 120 21.02 -18.17 10.33
C CYS A 120 20.21 -17.27 11.29
N GLU A 121 20.53 -15.97 11.30
CA GLU A 121 19.84 -14.99 12.16
C GLU A 121 18.34 -14.94 11.86
N GLU A 122 17.99 -14.98 10.58
CA GLU A 122 16.60 -14.89 10.11
C GLU A 122 15.74 -16.09 10.56
N ALA A 123 16.32 -17.21 10.93
CA ALA A 123 15.59 -18.35 11.47
C ALA A 123 15.04 -18.09 12.89
N SER A 124 15.46 -17.00 13.52
CA SER A 124 14.99 -16.57 14.84
C SER A 124 13.89 -15.50 14.81
N TYR A 125 13.54 -15.00 13.61
CA TYR A 125 12.50 -13.98 13.40
C TYR A 125 11.05 -14.57 13.50
#